data_8343555247455ce755251fa2a64a4342
#
_entry.id   8343555247455ce755251fa2a64a4342
#
_cell.length_a   1.000
_cell.length_b   1.000
_cell.length_c   1.000
_cell.angle_alpha   90.00
_cell.angle_beta   90.00
_cell.angle_gamma   90.00
#
_symmetry.space_group_name_H-M   'P 1'
#
loop_
_entity.id
_entity.type
_entity.pdbx_description
1 polymer ?
#
loop_
_entity_poly.entity_id
_entity_poly.type
_entity_poly.pdbx_seq_one_letter_code
_entity_poly.pdbx_strand_id
1 'polypeptide(L)'
;MSRLLDANRNITETQEELSLRPQTLDEYVGQSDLKRNLKVFIGAALHRDEPLDHILFYGPPGLGKTTLAYVVANEMHAKIHFVNGPALEKPGDLGAILSNLSKEGGDILFIDEIHRLPRIVEETLYNAMEDFKFSVVINRDTSARTLTIDLPPFTLIGATTRAGNLSAPLRSRFGISEKLDYYNIDECVKIVKRTAKVFNTTIDDVAAFEIAKRSRGTPRIANRLFKRVRDFANYAGQDHITVNDALQALKALKVDELGLDDVDIKYLKTVIERFKGGPVGLDTLASAIGEEIDNLEDVYEPYLLQIGMIDRTPRGRVATEKAFKHLRIDYQTKLF
;
A
#
# COMPACT_ATOMS: atom_id res chain seq x y z
N MET A 1 -14.40 -9.95 12.66
CA MET A 1 -14.47 -10.19 11.20
C MET A 1 -14.37 -8.92 10.33
N SER A 2 -14.49 -7.71 10.89
CA SER A 2 -14.62 -6.43 10.17
C SER A 2 -13.36 -5.90 9.48
N ARG A 3 -12.23 -6.61 9.43
CA ARG A 3 -10.95 -6.10 8.89
C ARG A 3 -10.44 -6.84 7.65
N LEU A 4 -11.32 -7.51 6.92
CA LEU A 4 -10.95 -8.25 5.70
C LEU A 4 -10.48 -7.33 4.58
N LEU A 5 -11.03 -6.13 4.52
CA LEU A 5 -10.77 -5.14 3.47
C LEU A 5 -9.78 -4.04 3.89
N ASP A 6 -9.20 -4.16 5.08
CA ASP A 6 -8.16 -3.25 5.55
C ASP A 6 -6.84 -3.53 4.82
N ALA A 7 -6.44 -2.61 3.96
CA ALA A 7 -5.19 -2.70 3.21
C ALA A 7 -3.95 -2.33 4.03
N ASN A 8 -4.11 -1.72 5.22
CA ASN A 8 -3.01 -1.26 6.07
C ASN A 8 -2.49 -2.32 7.06
N ARG A 9 -3.18 -3.46 7.21
CA ARG A 9 -2.80 -4.43 8.23
C ARG A 9 -1.45 -5.08 7.90
N ASN A 10 -0.42 -4.74 8.66
CA ASN A 10 0.86 -5.45 8.70
C ASN A 10 0.66 -6.80 9.40
N ILE A 11 0.34 -7.82 8.61
CA ILE A 11 0.45 -9.21 9.03
C ILE A 11 1.91 -9.58 8.81
N THR A 12 2.56 -10.17 9.80
CA THR A 12 3.88 -10.82 9.63
C THR A 12 3.82 -11.65 8.36
N GLU A 13 4.64 -11.30 7.36
CA GLU A 13 4.60 -11.97 6.07
C GLU A 13 4.91 -13.45 6.27
N THR A 14 3.95 -14.28 5.90
CA THR A 14 4.16 -15.72 5.89
C THR A 14 4.94 -16.12 4.64
N GLN A 15 5.61 -17.29 4.65
CA GLN A 15 6.27 -17.84 3.46
C GLN A 15 5.30 -17.93 2.26
N GLU A 16 4.02 -18.13 2.53
CA GLU A 16 2.96 -18.12 1.52
C GLU A 16 2.77 -16.75 0.85
N GLU A 17 2.90 -15.66 1.60
CA GLU A 17 2.78 -14.31 1.03
C GLU A 17 3.99 -13.95 0.17
N LEU A 18 5.17 -14.43 0.55
CA LEU A 18 6.37 -14.28 -0.26
C LEU A 18 6.25 -15.02 -1.60
N SER A 19 5.62 -16.21 -1.61
CA SER A 19 5.38 -16.99 -2.84
C SER A 19 4.41 -16.30 -3.81
N LEU A 20 3.55 -15.40 -3.32
CA LEU A 20 2.62 -14.63 -4.14
C LEU A 20 3.27 -13.45 -4.85
N ARG A 21 4.50 -13.04 -4.46
CA ARG A 21 5.15 -11.89 -5.07
C ARG A 21 5.66 -12.22 -6.48
N PRO A 22 5.43 -11.34 -7.48
CA PRO A 22 6.13 -11.42 -8.76
C PRO A 22 7.62 -11.27 -8.53
N GLN A 23 8.42 -11.97 -9.32
CA GLN A 23 9.87 -11.91 -9.26
C GLN A 23 10.45 -10.91 -10.27
N THR A 24 9.72 -10.66 -11.36
CA THR A 24 10.15 -9.78 -12.45
C THR A 24 9.09 -8.72 -12.77
N LEU A 25 9.51 -7.67 -13.50
CA LEU A 25 8.58 -6.66 -14.01
C LEU A 25 7.56 -7.25 -15.00
N ASP A 26 7.90 -8.31 -15.70
CA ASP A 26 6.97 -8.96 -16.63
C ASP A 26 5.85 -9.71 -15.90
N GLU A 27 6.18 -10.32 -14.78
CA GLU A 27 5.19 -10.98 -13.92
C GLU A 27 4.33 -9.99 -13.13
N TYR A 28 4.82 -8.77 -12.94
CA TYR A 28 4.10 -7.74 -12.19
C TYR A 28 2.90 -7.26 -13.00
N VAL A 29 1.69 -7.51 -12.51
CA VAL A 29 0.43 -7.13 -13.16
C VAL A 29 0.17 -5.64 -12.96
N GLY A 30 -0.34 -4.96 -13.98
CA GLY A 30 -0.76 -3.56 -13.92
C GLY A 30 0.38 -2.56 -13.95
N GLN A 31 0.07 -1.28 -13.64
CA GLN A 31 1.03 -0.17 -13.58
C GLN A 31 1.87 -0.03 -14.85
N SER A 32 1.26 -0.11 -16.03
CA SER A 32 1.96 -0.28 -17.32
C SER A 32 2.96 0.81 -17.63
N ASP A 33 2.63 2.08 -17.36
CA ASP A 33 3.53 3.20 -17.63
C ASP A 33 4.71 3.23 -16.67
N LEU A 34 4.45 3.00 -15.39
CA LEU A 34 5.48 2.87 -14.35
C LEU A 34 6.44 1.73 -14.69
N LYS A 35 5.93 0.56 -15.08
CA LYS A 35 6.76 -0.58 -15.49
C LYS A 35 7.64 -0.26 -16.70
N ARG A 36 7.08 0.43 -17.69
CA ARG A 36 7.85 0.85 -18.87
C ARG A 36 9.01 1.77 -18.49
N ASN A 37 8.75 2.75 -17.63
CA ASN A 37 9.78 3.67 -17.14
C ASN A 37 10.87 2.91 -16.35
N LEU A 38 10.48 2.05 -15.40
CA LEU A 38 11.44 1.26 -14.62
C LEU A 38 12.30 0.35 -15.50
N LYS A 39 11.73 -0.30 -16.53
CA LYS A 39 12.52 -1.11 -17.48
C LYS A 39 13.62 -0.29 -18.16
N VAL A 40 13.31 0.96 -18.56
CA VAL A 40 14.30 1.84 -19.16
C VAL A 40 15.38 2.25 -18.15
N PHE A 41 15.01 2.66 -16.95
CA PHE A 41 15.94 3.09 -15.92
C PHE A 41 16.86 1.96 -15.46
N ILE A 42 16.28 0.79 -15.19
CA ILE A 42 17.05 -0.40 -14.79
C ILE A 42 17.98 -0.85 -15.92
N GLY A 43 17.49 -0.94 -17.16
CA GLY A 43 18.31 -1.32 -18.30
C GLY A 43 19.47 -0.36 -18.55
N ALA A 44 19.25 0.95 -18.36
CA ALA A 44 20.29 1.96 -18.49
C ALA A 44 21.32 1.86 -17.36
N ALA A 45 20.91 1.66 -16.11
CA ALA A 45 21.80 1.50 -14.97
C ALA A 45 22.70 0.26 -15.13
N LEU A 46 22.10 -0.88 -15.49
CA LEU A 46 22.82 -2.13 -15.76
C LEU A 46 23.81 -1.99 -16.94
N HIS A 47 23.42 -1.27 -18.00
CA HIS A 47 24.31 -1.05 -19.14
C HIS A 47 25.56 -0.21 -18.79
N ARG A 48 25.42 0.74 -17.84
CA ARG A 48 26.53 1.59 -17.38
C ARG A 48 27.31 1.01 -16.20
N ASP A 49 26.85 -0.12 -15.65
CA ASP A 49 27.38 -0.73 -14.42
C ASP A 49 27.34 0.24 -13.24
N GLU A 50 26.20 0.94 -13.10
CA GLU A 50 25.97 1.95 -12.06
C GLU A 50 24.78 1.56 -11.17
N PRO A 51 24.78 1.99 -9.91
CA PRO A 51 23.57 1.88 -9.07
C PRO A 51 22.40 2.64 -9.71
N LEU A 52 21.19 2.14 -9.48
CA LEU A 52 19.98 2.84 -9.90
C LEU A 52 19.79 4.11 -9.08
N ASP A 53 19.25 5.16 -9.67
CA ASP A 53 18.84 6.36 -8.93
C ASP A 53 17.89 6.03 -7.79
N HIS A 54 17.87 6.87 -6.76
CA HIS A 54 16.93 6.70 -5.64
C HIS A 54 15.49 6.81 -6.11
N ILE A 55 14.63 5.91 -5.63
CA ILE A 55 13.22 5.77 -6.06
C ILE A 55 12.26 6.09 -4.91
N LEU A 56 11.24 6.87 -5.19
CA LEU A 56 10.09 7.08 -4.32
C LEU A 56 8.85 6.43 -4.93
N PHE A 57 8.33 5.38 -4.28
CA PHE A 57 7.01 4.83 -4.60
C PHE A 57 5.96 5.42 -3.66
N TYR A 58 4.92 6.02 -4.23
CA TYR A 58 3.85 6.59 -3.41
C TYR A 58 2.46 6.24 -3.95
N GLY A 59 1.47 6.29 -3.08
CA GLY A 59 0.08 5.97 -3.40
C GLY A 59 -0.62 5.19 -2.30
N PRO A 60 -1.91 4.89 -2.46
CA PRO A 60 -2.72 4.18 -1.47
C PRO A 60 -2.08 2.89 -0.95
N PRO A 61 -2.49 2.42 0.24
CA PRO A 61 -1.97 1.18 0.80
C PRO A 61 -2.40 -0.05 -0.02
N GLY A 62 -1.59 -1.11 0.02
CA GLY A 62 -1.94 -2.41 -0.59
C GLY A 62 -1.80 -2.48 -2.11
N LEU A 63 -1.28 -1.44 -2.79
CA LEU A 63 -1.09 -1.41 -4.24
C LEU A 63 0.20 -2.09 -4.72
N GLY A 64 1.06 -2.56 -3.82
CA GLY A 64 2.25 -3.33 -4.19
C GLY A 64 3.57 -2.55 -4.17
N LYS A 65 3.67 -1.40 -3.48
CA LYS A 65 4.92 -0.62 -3.34
C LYS A 65 6.10 -1.47 -2.86
N THR A 66 5.91 -2.21 -1.78
CA THR A 66 6.90 -3.14 -1.24
C THR A 66 7.24 -4.26 -2.22
N THR A 67 6.23 -4.84 -2.87
CA THR A 67 6.42 -5.87 -3.90
C THR A 67 7.26 -5.35 -5.06
N LEU A 68 7.00 -4.11 -5.50
CA LEU A 68 7.73 -3.50 -6.60
C LEU A 68 9.20 -3.24 -6.22
N ALA A 69 9.49 -2.89 -4.96
CA ALA A 69 10.87 -2.75 -4.49
C ALA A 69 11.64 -4.08 -4.59
N TYR A 70 11.02 -5.20 -4.24
CA TYR A 70 11.62 -6.51 -4.42
C TYR A 70 11.84 -6.86 -5.90
N VAL A 71 10.88 -6.53 -6.76
CA VAL A 71 11.02 -6.74 -8.20
C VAL A 71 12.18 -5.91 -8.76
N VAL A 72 12.31 -4.65 -8.36
CA VAL A 72 13.45 -3.81 -8.76
C VAL A 72 14.76 -4.41 -8.28
N ALA A 73 14.83 -4.91 -7.04
CA ALA A 73 16.04 -5.55 -6.51
C ALA A 73 16.42 -6.81 -7.31
N ASN A 74 15.44 -7.63 -7.66
CA ASN A 74 15.69 -8.82 -8.49
C ASN A 74 16.18 -8.46 -9.89
N GLU A 75 15.56 -7.47 -10.54
CA GLU A 75 15.98 -7.00 -11.88
C GLU A 75 17.38 -6.37 -11.88
N MET A 76 17.75 -5.70 -10.78
CA MET A 76 19.10 -5.13 -10.59
C MET A 76 20.12 -6.16 -10.08
N HIS A 77 19.71 -7.41 -9.81
CA HIS A 77 20.54 -8.44 -9.15
C HIS A 77 21.13 -7.97 -7.82
N ALA A 78 20.42 -7.10 -7.12
CA ALA A 78 20.86 -6.41 -5.91
C ALA A 78 20.30 -7.07 -4.65
N LYS A 79 21.09 -7.02 -3.57
CA LYS A 79 20.60 -7.39 -2.25
C LYS A 79 19.73 -6.25 -1.69
N ILE A 80 18.54 -6.61 -1.18
CA ILE A 80 17.64 -5.65 -0.56
C ILE A 80 17.68 -5.73 0.96
N HIS A 81 17.84 -4.57 1.61
CA HIS A 81 17.75 -4.40 3.05
C HIS A 81 16.42 -3.70 3.36
N PHE A 82 15.57 -4.38 4.10
CA PHE A 82 14.24 -3.89 4.44
C PHE A 82 14.21 -3.23 5.82
N VAL A 83 13.60 -2.05 5.92
CA VAL A 83 13.31 -1.39 7.19
C VAL A 83 11.96 -0.66 7.13
N ASN A 84 11.28 -0.60 8.28
CA ASN A 84 10.07 0.21 8.42
C ASN A 84 10.46 1.57 9.02
N GLY A 85 9.99 2.68 8.43
CA GLY A 85 10.30 4.04 8.89
C GLY A 85 10.10 4.26 10.39
N PRO A 86 8.98 3.85 11.00
CA PRO A 86 8.76 3.94 12.44
C PRO A 86 9.78 3.21 13.33
N ALA A 87 10.52 2.24 12.79
CA ALA A 87 11.55 1.51 13.54
C ALA A 87 12.90 2.27 13.63
N LEU A 88 13.05 3.33 12.84
CA LEU A 88 14.23 4.19 12.83
C LEU A 88 14.00 5.39 13.76
N GLU A 89 14.29 5.25 15.04
CA GLU A 89 14.03 6.30 16.03
C GLU A 89 15.18 7.34 16.13
N LYS A 90 16.40 6.92 15.85
CA LYS A 90 17.61 7.74 15.97
C LYS A 90 18.61 7.46 14.84
N PRO A 91 19.54 8.41 14.54
CA PRO A 91 20.53 8.25 13.47
C PRO A 91 21.39 6.96 13.58
N GLY A 92 21.67 6.49 14.81
CA GLY A 92 22.42 5.25 15.01
C GLY A 92 21.73 4.01 14.47
N ASP A 93 20.38 3.98 14.46
CA ASP A 93 19.62 2.85 13.92
C ASP A 93 19.80 2.78 12.40
N LEU A 94 19.74 3.93 11.72
CA LEU A 94 20.03 4.04 10.29
C LEU A 94 21.50 3.67 10.01
N GLY A 95 22.45 4.17 10.83
CA GLY A 95 23.86 3.87 10.69
C GLY A 95 24.19 2.38 10.78
N ALA A 96 23.53 1.65 11.69
CA ALA A 96 23.68 0.21 11.79
C ALA A 96 23.29 -0.54 10.51
N ILE A 97 22.21 -0.06 9.82
CA ILE A 97 21.77 -0.66 8.57
C ILE A 97 22.73 -0.29 7.44
N LEU A 98 23.11 0.98 7.31
CA LEU A 98 24.02 1.45 6.28
C LEU A 98 25.41 0.81 6.37
N SER A 99 25.87 0.47 7.61
CA SER A 99 27.14 -0.24 7.81
C SER A 99 27.11 -1.71 7.37
N ASN A 100 25.94 -2.27 7.13
CA ASN A 100 25.74 -3.64 6.65
C ASN A 100 25.57 -3.74 5.13
N LEU A 101 25.65 -2.60 4.41
CA LEU A 101 25.66 -2.60 2.95
C LEU A 101 26.92 -3.29 2.41
N SER A 102 26.80 -3.95 1.27
CA SER A 102 27.89 -4.66 0.61
C SER A 102 28.99 -3.67 0.22
N LYS A 103 30.25 -3.98 0.52
CA LYS A 103 31.40 -3.11 0.21
C LYS A 103 31.60 -2.87 -1.29
N GLU A 104 31.11 -3.77 -2.11
CA GLU A 104 31.16 -3.69 -3.57
C GLU A 104 30.14 -2.68 -4.13
N GLY A 105 29.17 -2.27 -3.29
CA GLY A 105 28.09 -1.37 -3.69
C GLY A 105 26.92 -2.09 -4.36
N GLY A 106 25.94 -1.30 -4.82
CA GLY A 106 24.78 -1.78 -5.57
C GLY A 106 23.63 -2.31 -4.74
N ASP A 107 23.76 -2.43 -3.41
CA ASP A 107 22.66 -2.84 -2.54
C ASP A 107 21.50 -1.85 -2.58
N ILE A 108 20.31 -2.36 -2.30
CA ILE A 108 19.09 -1.55 -2.18
C ILE A 108 18.68 -1.45 -0.72
N LEU A 109 18.53 -0.23 -0.23
CA LEU A 109 17.88 0.05 1.05
C LEU A 109 16.41 0.41 0.79
N PHE A 110 15.48 -0.41 1.29
CA PHE A 110 14.05 -0.13 1.21
C PHE A 110 13.53 0.38 2.55
N ILE A 111 12.91 1.58 2.56
CA ILE A 111 12.27 2.16 3.74
C ILE A 111 10.77 2.25 3.48
N ASP A 112 9.98 1.40 4.17
CA ASP A 112 8.52 1.50 4.13
C ASP A 112 8.03 2.59 5.07
N GLU A 113 6.92 3.24 4.72
CA GLU A 113 6.34 4.39 5.44
C GLU A 113 7.38 5.48 5.74
N ILE A 114 8.23 5.81 4.76
CA ILE A 114 9.35 6.74 4.90
C ILE A 114 8.94 8.13 5.43
N HIS A 115 7.68 8.54 5.24
CA HIS A 115 7.13 9.79 5.78
C HIS A 115 7.01 9.80 7.32
N ARG A 116 7.22 8.65 7.97
CA ARG A 116 7.21 8.53 9.44
C ARG A 116 8.58 8.58 10.06
N LEU A 117 9.63 8.84 9.29
CA LEU A 117 10.96 9.05 9.82
C LEU A 117 11.00 10.29 10.73
N PRO A 118 11.63 10.20 11.92
CA PRO A 118 11.95 11.38 12.71
C PRO A 118 12.85 12.33 11.92
N ARG A 119 12.65 13.63 12.07
CA ARG A 119 13.39 14.65 11.31
C ARG A 119 14.92 14.51 11.40
N ILE A 120 15.43 14.15 12.58
CA ILE A 120 16.88 13.97 12.78
C ILE A 120 17.43 12.77 11.98
N VAL A 121 16.64 11.71 11.79
CA VAL A 121 17.00 10.54 10.96
C VAL A 121 16.93 10.93 9.49
N GLU A 122 15.89 11.67 9.11
CA GLU A 122 15.71 12.16 7.75
C GLU A 122 16.88 13.06 7.32
N GLU A 123 17.31 14.02 8.17
CA GLU A 123 18.44 14.90 7.90
C GLU A 123 19.77 14.12 7.75
N THR A 124 19.93 13.04 8.48
CA THR A 124 21.10 12.16 8.35
C THR A 124 21.08 11.38 7.03
N LEU A 125 19.87 11.01 6.58
CA LEU A 125 19.69 10.29 5.31
C LEU A 125 20.07 11.13 4.10
N TYR A 126 19.96 12.47 4.17
CA TYR A 126 20.30 13.36 3.05
C TYR A 126 21.75 13.18 2.59
N ASN A 127 22.71 13.21 3.53
CA ASN A 127 24.13 13.04 3.21
C ASN A 127 24.44 11.63 2.70
N ALA A 128 23.72 10.63 3.22
CA ALA A 128 23.86 9.26 2.76
C ALA A 128 23.39 9.10 1.30
N MET A 129 22.35 9.83 0.89
CA MET A 129 21.82 9.79 -0.48
C MET A 129 22.67 10.57 -1.47
N GLU A 130 23.19 11.75 -1.10
CA GLU A 130 23.90 12.63 -2.03
C GLU A 130 25.38 12.28 -2.15
N ASP A 131 26.06 12.13 -1.01
CA ASP A 131 27.52 12.02 -0.92
C ASP A 131 28.00 10.61 -0.58
N PHE A 132 27.08 9.66 -0.35
CA PHE A 132 27.39 8.35 0.20
C PHE A 132 28.23 8.44 1.48
N LYS A 133 27.86 9.37 2.36
CA LYS A 133 28.51 9.60 3.64
C LYS A 133 27.52 9.57 4.78
N PHE A 134 27.91 8.92 5.85
CA PHE A 134 27.13 8.87 7.07
C PHE A 134 27.88 9.58 8.19
N SER A 135 27.29 10.64 8.75
CA SER A 135 27.91 11.44 9.79
C SER A 135 27.10 11.37 11.09
N VAL A 136 27.77 11.00 12.19
CA VAL A 136 27.19 10.95 13.54
C VAL A 136 28.01 11.82 14.49
N VAL A 137 27.32 12.62 15.28
CA VAL A 137 27.94 13.36 16.37
C VAL A 137 28.08 12.44 17.59
N ILE A 138 29.33 12.17 17.97
CA ILE A 138 29.68 11.39 19.17
C ILE A 138 29.99 12.36 20.29
N ASN A 139 29.40 12.17 21.48
CA ASN A 139 29.51 13.02 22.67
C ASN A 139 28.91 14.43 22.47
N ARG A 140 27.83 14.71 23.21
CA ARG A 140 27.17 16.03 23.23
C ARG A 140 27.80 17.01 24.23
N ASP A 141 28.73 16.53 25.05
CA ASP A 141 29.41 17.37 26.05
C ASP A 141 30.70 17.97 25.47
N THR A 142 31.25 18.95 26.07
CA THR A 142 32.38 19.86 25.82
C THR A 142 33.35 19.58 24.64
N SER A 143 33.29 18.41 24.00
CA SER A 143 34.11 18.04 22.81
C SER A 143 33.30 17.20 21.81
N ALA A 144 32.26 17.82 21.20
CA ALA A 144 31.50 17.16 20.14
C ALA A 144 32.45 16.81 18.97
N ARG A 145 32.57 15.51 18.65
CA ARG A 145 33.28 15.01 17.49
C ARG A 145 32.31 14.42 16.50
N THR A 146 32.41 14.86 15.25
CA THR A 146 31.64 14.23 14.16
C THR A 146 32.48 13.08 13.59
N LEU A 147 31.92 11.88 13.61
CA LEU A 147 32.45 10.74 12.89
C LEU A 147 31.73 10.66 11.54
N THR A 148 32.49 10.75 10.46
CA THR A 148 32.00 10.56 9.10
C THR A 148 32.52 9.22 8.58
N ILE A 149 31.61 8.39 8.09
CA ILE A 149 31.89 7.08 7.50
C ILE A 149 31.52 7.15 6.03
N ASP A 150 32.43 6.75 5.14
CA ASP A 150 32.13 6.59 3.73
C ASP A 150 31.29 5.32 3.52
N LEU A 151 30.24 5.45 2.73
CA LEU A 151 29.33 4.36 2.38
C LEU A 151 29.61 3.87 0.95
N PRO A 152 29.43 2.57 0.69
CA PRO A 152 29.39 2.12 -0.70
C PRO A 152 28.18 2.74 -1.41
N PRO A 153 28.24 2.97 -2.75
CA PRO A 153 27.08 3.42 -3.50
C PRO A 153 25.91 2.44 -3.37
N PHE A 154 24.72 2.97 -3.08
CA PHE A 154 23.51 2.19 -2.89
C PHE A 154 22.30 2.91 -3.48
N THR A 155 21.23 2.18 -3.72
CA THR A 155 19.94 2.74 -4.12
C THR A 155 19.00 2.78 -2.91
N LEU A 156 18.45 3.96 -2.60
CA LEU A 156 17.33 4.07 -1.66
C LEU A 156 16.02 3.93 -2.40
N ILE A 157 15.16 3.03 -1.96
CA ILE A 157 13.75 2.97 -2.37
C ILE A 157 12.88 3.35 -1.17
N GLY A 158 12.25 4.52 -1.24
CA GLY A 158 11.27 4.95 -0.26
C GLY A 158 9.85 4.56 -0.67
N ALA A 159 9.04 4.08 0.26
CA ALA A 159 7.62 3.88 0.05
C ALA A 159 6.79 4.72 1.02
N THR A 160 5.70 5.31 0.53
CA THR A 160 4.80 6.12 1.37
C THR A 160 3.35 6.07 0.89
N THR A 161 2.43 6.12 1.83
CA THR A 161 1.02 6.36 1.55
C THR A 161 0.68 7.85 1.52
N ARG A 162 1.51 8.70 2.13
CA ARG A 162 1.29 10.14 2.33
C ARG A 162 2.46 10.96 1.78
N ALA A 163 2.59 11.03 0.45
CA ALA A 163 3.68 11.76 -0.21
C ALA A 163 3.73 13.26 0.17
N GLY A 164 2.60 13.86 0.50
CA GLY A 164 2.52 15.25 0.98
C GLY A 164 3.18 15.49 2.34
N ASN A 165 3.39 14.44 3.14
CA ASN A 165 4.02 14.54 4.46
C ASN A 165 5.55 14.42 4.40
N LEU A 166 6.13 14.11 3.22
CA LEU A 166 7.57 14.13 3.04
C LEU A 166 8.08 15.57 3.00
N SER A 167 9.21 15.82 3.63
CA SER A 167 9.87 17.12 3.52
C SER A 167 10.30 17.38 2.06
N ALA A 168 10.29 18.65 1.66
CA ALA A 168 10.75 19.03 0.33
C ALA A 168 12.21 18.63 0.07
N PRO A 169 13.15 18.76 1.05
CA PRO A 169 14.52 18.31 0.88
C PRO A 169 14.67 16.80 0.64
N LEU A 170 13.92 15.95 1.36
CA LEU A 170 13.95 14.51 1.11
C LEU A 170 13.38 14.17 -0.26
N ARG A 171 12.24 14.77 -0.58
CA ARG A 171 11.55 14.49 -1.84
C ARG A 171 12.40 14.85 -3.08
N SER A 172 13.17 15.95 -3.03
CA SER A 172 14.01 16.40 -4.16
C SER A 172 15.21 15.48 -4.42
N ARG A 173 15.58 14.60 -3.48
CA ARG A 173 16.67 13.65 -3.60
C ARG A 173 16.30 12.34 -4.29
N PHE A 174 15.03 12.13 -4.54
CA PHE A 174 14.59 11.00 -5.34
C PHE A 174 14.61 11.38 -6.83
N GLY A 175 15.53 10.79 -7.59
CA GLY A 175 15.62 10.99 -9.04
C GLY A 175 14.45 10.37 -9.78
N ILE A 176 13.86 9.30 -9.21
CA ILE A 176 12.70 8.59 -9.76
C ILE A 176 11.56 8.70 -8.75
N SER A 177 10.39 9.22 -9.17
CA SER A 177 9.20 9.32 -8.33
C SER A 177 8.00 8.79 -9.08
N GLU A 178 7.48 7.64 -8.63
CA GLU A 178 6.42 6.92 -9.32
C GLU A 178 5.19 6.72 -8.42
N LYS A 179 4.05 7.12 -8.93
CA LYS A 179 2.76 6.95 -8.27
C LYS A 179 2.15 5.60 -8.65
N LEU A 180 1.73 4.84 -7.66
CA LEU A 180 0.93 3.65 -7.90
C LEU A 180 -0.55 4.02 -7.85
N ASP A 181 -1.27 3.65 -8.90
CA ASP A 181 -2.71 3.85 -9.01
C ASP A 181 -3.50 2.56 -8.73
N TYR A 182 -4.79 2.71 -8.48
CA TYR A 182 -5.68 1.57 -8.31
C TYR A 182 -5.74 0.72 -9.58
N TYR A 183 -5.83 -0.58 -9.38
CA TYR A 183 -5.93 -1.56 -10.46
C TYR A 183 -7.36 -1.58 -11.03
N ASN A 184 -7.47 -1.78 -12.32
CA ASN A 184 -8.77 -2.05 -12.92
C ASN A 184 -9.22 -3.49 -12.62
N ILE A 185 -10.47 -3.81 -12.94
CA ILE A 185 -11.06 -5.12 -12.63
C ILE A 185 -10.30 -6.24 -13.35
N ASP A 186 -9.94 -6.06 -14.62
CA ASP A 186 -9.24 -7.08 -15.42
C ASP A 186 -7.85 -7.39 -14.87
N GLU A 187 -7.14 -6.38 -14.38
CA GLU A 187 -5.88 -6.56 -13.69
C GLU A 187 -6.06 -7.32 -12.38
N CYS A 188 -7.08 -6.99 -11.60
CA CYS A 188 -7.42 -7.72 -10.38
C CYS A 188 -7.80 -9.17 -10.66
N VAL A 189 -8.50 -9.47 -11.76
CA VAL A 189 -8.81 -10.84 -12.21
C VAL A 189 -7.51 -11.62 -12.48
N LYS A 190 -6.55 -10.99 -13.18
CA LYS A 190 -5.24 -11.62 -13.43
C LYS A 190 -4.51 -11.93 -12.12
N ILE A 191 -4.58 -11.01 -11.13
CA ILE A 191 -3.99 -11.21 -9.81
C ILE A 191 -4.67 -12.38 -9.08
N VAL A 192 -6.00 -12.44 -9.06
CA VAL A 192 -6.76 -13.54 -8.44
C VAL A 192 -6.40 -14.89 -9.08
N LYS A 193 -6.38 -14.96 -10.41
CA LYS A 193 -6.02 -16.19 -11.16
C LYS A 193 -4.57 -16.62 -10.89
N ARG A 194 -3.64 -15.67 -10.82
CA ARG A 194 -2.25 -15.96 -10.46
C ARG A 194 -2.17 -16.51 -9.04
N THR A 195 -2.88 -15.90 -8.11
CA THR A 195 -2.94 -16.36 -6.72
C THR A 195 -3.53 -17.77 -6.63
N ALA A 196 -4.59 -18.07 -7.37
CA ALA A 196 -5.17 -19.40 -7.46
C ALA A 196 -4.14 -20.43 -7.93
N LYS A 197 -3.38 -20.10 -8.98
CA LYS A 197 -2.30 -20.96 -9.50
C LYS A 197 -1.21 -21.24 -8.45
N VAL A 198 -0.76 -20.22 -7.69
CA VAL A 198 0.24 -20.39 -6.63
C VAL A 198 -0.25 -21.33 -5.53
N PHE A 199 -1.55 -21.28 -5.22
CA PHE A 199 -2.17 -22.15 -4.22
C PHE A 199 -2.68 -23.50 -4.80
N ASN A 200 -2.32 -23.84 -6.04
CA ASN A 200 -2.79 -25.06 -6.72
C ASN A 200 -4.31 -25.24 -6.67
N THR A 201 -5.06 -24.15 -6.71
CA THR A 201 -6.53 -24.11 -6.67
C THR A 201 -7.04 -23.69 -8.05
N THR A 202 -8.03 -24.41 -8.59
CA THR A 202 -8.70 -23.98 -9.81
C THR A 202 -9.87 -23.07 -9.50
N ILE A 203 -10.18 -22.15 -10.39
CA ILE A 203 -11.25 -21.15 -10.20
C ILE A 203 -11.90 -20.79 -11.52
N ASP A 204 -13.22 -20.69 -11.55
CA ASP A 204 -13.99 -20.20 -12.70
C ASP A 204 -13.65 -18.74 -13.01
N ASP A 205 -13.68 -18.37 -14.27
CA ASP A 205 -13.44 -16.99 -14.72
C ASP A 205 -14.44 -16.00 -14.09
N VAL A 206 -15.70 -16.39 -13.99
CA VAL A 206 -16.76 -15.62 -13.36
C VAL A 206 -16.54 -15.48 -11.85
N ALA A 207 -16.08 -16.54 -11.18
CA ALA A 207 -15.74 -16.50 -9.76
C ALA A 207 -14.56 -15.55 -9.50
N ALA A 208 -13.50 -15.61 -10.34
CA ALA A 208 -12.38 -14.70 -10.27
C ALA A 208 -12.80 -13.23 -10.49
N PHE A 209 -13.71 -12.98 -11.42
CA PHE A 209 -14.29 -11.67 -11.67
C PHE A 209 -15.09 -11.14 -10.46
N GLU A 210 -15.94 -11.97 -9.83
CA GLU A 210 -16.71 -11.57 -8.66
C GLU A 210 -15.83 -11.22 -7.44
N ILE A 211 -14.71 -11.91 -7.26
CA ILE A 211 -13.70 -11.57 -6.25
C ILE A 211 -12.98 -10.26 -6.62
N ALA A 212 -12.54 -10.13 -7.86
CA ALA A 212 -11.83 -8.96 -8.36
C ALA A 212 -12.67 -7.68 -8.28
N LYS A 213 -13.93 -7.75 -8.66
CA LYS A 213 -14.89 -6.64 -8.58
C LYS A 213 -15.01 -6.05 -7.17
N ARG A 214 -14.88 -6.91 -6.13
CA ARG A 214 -14.98 -6.52 -4.72
C ARG A 214 -13.63 -6.19 -4.07
N SER A 215 -12.53 -6.27 -4.83
CA SER A 215 -11.18 -6.04 -4.31
C SER A 215 -10.80 -4.57 -4.16
N ARG A 216 -11.69 -3.64 -4.51
CA ARG A 216 -11.46 -2.19 -4.45
C ARG A 216 -10.25 -1.73 -5.28
N GLY A 217 -9.93 -2.43 -6.38
CA GLY A 217 -8.73 -2.14 -7.18
C GLY A 217 -7.41 -2.35 -6.42
N THR A 218 -7.40 -3.18 -5.39
CA THR A 218 -6.24 -3.37 -4.51
C THR A 218 -5.78 -4.83 -4.51
N PRO A 219 -4.55 -5.13 -4.98
CA PRO A 219 -3.99 -6.48 -5.00
C PRO A 219 -4.02 -7.21 -3.65
N ARG A 220 -3.71 -6.49 -2.56
CA ARG A 220 -3.74 -7.06 -1.20
C ARG A 220 -5.14 -7.55 -0.82
N ILE A 221 -6.18 -6.76 -1.14
CA ILE A 221 -7.58 -7.13 -0.86
C ILE A 221 -8.00 -8.28 -1.77
N ALA A 222 -7.65 -8.26 -3.06
CA ALA A 222 -7.94 -9.34 -4.00
C ALA A 222 -7.39 -10.69 -3.50
N ASN A 223 -6.12 -10.71 -3.08
CA ASN A 223 -5.47 -11.89 -2.53
C ASN A 223 -6.14 -12.37 -1.23
N ARG A 224 -6.52 -11.44 -0.35
CA ARG A 224 -7.21 -11.78 0.91
C ARG A 224 -8.61 -12.36 0.67
N LEU A 225 -9.39 -11.75 -0.21
CA LEU A 225 -10.70 -12.25 -0.55
C LEU A 225 -10.59 -13.65 -1.19
N PHE A 226 -9.65 -13.84 -2.12
CA PHE A 226 -9.40 -15.16 -2.71
C PHE A 226 -9.07 -16.20 -1.63
N LYS A 227 -8.12 -15.91 -0.73
CA LYS A 227 -7.77 -16.83 0.36
C LYS A 227 -9.00 -17.22 1.20
N ARG A 228 -9.84 -16.26 1.54
CA ARG A 228 -11.07 -16.56 2.31
C ARG A 228 -12.06 -17.37 1.51
N VAL A 229 -12.30 -17.04 0.23
CA VAL A 229 -13.17 -17.84 -0.64
C VAL A 229 -12.66 -19.27 -0.76
N ARG A 230 -11.34 -19.45 -0.94
CA ARG A 230 -10.70 -20.78 -0.95
C ARG A 230 -10.94 -21.55 0.35
N ASP A 231 -10.85 -20.89 1.52
CA ASP A 231 -11.11 -21.54 2.80
C ASP A 231 -12.53 -22.11 2.87
N PHE A 232 -13.53 -21.38 2.34
CA PHE A 232 -14.92 -21.88 2.26
C PHE A 232 -15.03 -23.08 1.30
N ALA A 233 -14.42 -23.03 0.14
CA ALA A 233 -14.42 -24.14 -0.83
C ALA A 233 -13.75 -25.39 -0.24
N ASN A 234 -12.57 -25.25 0.35
CA ASN A 234 -11.84 -26.33 0.99
C ASN A 234 -12.62 -26.95 2.17
N TYR A 235 -13.30 -26.11 2.97
CA TYR A 235 -14.14 -26.60 4.05
C TYR A 235 -15.32 -27.46 3.52
N ALA A 236 -15.83 -27.13 2.33
CA ALA A 236 -16.84 -27.92 1.63
C ALA A 236 -16.24 -29.14 0.87
N GLY A 237 -14.93 -29.41 0.98
CA GLY A 237 -14.25 -30.52 0.32
C GLY A 237 -14.01 -30.30 -1.18
N GLN A 238 -13.96 -29.04 -1.65
CA GLN A 238 -13.81 -28.68 -3.05
C GLN A 238 -12.43 -28.06 -3.31
N ASP A 239 -11.74 -28.51 -4.35
CA ASP A 239 -10.47 -27.95 -4.84
C ASP A 239 -10.68 -26.97 -6.01
N HIS A 240 -11.92 -26.86 -6.51
CA HIS A 240 -12.34 -25.97 -7.58
C HIS A 240 -13.34 -24.94 -7.03
N ILE A 241 -13.10 -23.67 -7.32
CA ILE A 241 -13.96 -22.57 -6.87
C ILE A 241 -14.92 -22.20 -7.99
N THR A 242 -16.19 -22.50 -7.81
CA THR A 242 -17.26 -22.07 -8.72
C THR A 242 -17.73 -20.64 -8.37
N VAL A 243 -18.48 -20.04 -9.30
CA VAL A 243 -19.11 -18.73 -9.03
C VAL A 243 -20.04 -18.77 -7.81
N ASN A 244 -20.76 -19.86 -7.60
CA ASN A 244 -21.66 -20.02 -6.46
C ASN A 244 -20.91 -20.08 -5.14
N ASP A 245 -19.80 -20.79 -5.08
CA ASP A 245 -18.92 -20.85 -3.90
C ASP A 245 -18.38 -19.46 -3.56
N ALA A 246 -17.89 -18.73 -4.59
CA ALA A 246 -17.40 -17.37 -4.41
C ALA A 246 -18.50 -16.43 -3.87
N LEU A 247 -19.71 -16.45 -4.44
CA LEU A 247 -20.80 -15.59 -4.01
C LEU A 247 -21.29 -15.94 -2.60
N GLN A 248 -21.37 -17.22 -2.26
CA GLN A 248 -21.74 -17.67 -0.91
C GLN A 248 -20.71 -17.24 0.13
N ALA A 249 -19.42 -17.44 -0.16
CA ALA A 249 -18.34 -17.02 0.71
C ALA A 249 -18.33 -15.50 0.91
N LEU A 250 -18.42 -14.71 -0.17
CA LEU A 250 -18.45 -13.24 -0.10
C LEU A 250 -19.65 -12.73 0.71
N LYS A 251 -20.81 -13.36 0.55
CA LYS A 251 -22.00 -13.07 1.37
C LYS A 251 -21.78 -13.39 2.84
N ALA A 252 -21.20 -14.56 3.15
CA ALA A 252 -20.87 -14.94 4.52
C ALA A 252 -19.82 -13.99 5.16
N LEU A 253 -18.90 -13.47 4.35
CA LEU A 253 -17.91 -12.46 4.74
C LEU A 253 -18.51 -11.04 4.82
N LYS A 254 -19.80 -10.88 4.47
CA LYS A 254 -20.52 -9.59 4.44
C LYS A 254 -19.84 -8.54 3.55
N VAL A 255 -19.32 -8.97 2.42
CA VAL A 255 -18.77 -8.10 1.38
C VAL A 255 -19.81 -7.94 0.28
N ASP A 256 -20.31 -6.75 0.09
CA ASP A 256 -21.37 -6.46 -0.87
C ASP A 256 -20.87 -6.39 -2.33
N GLU A 257 -21.77 -6.04 -3.26
CA GLU A 257 -21.47 -5.98 -4.70
C GLU A 257 -20.42 -4.95 -5.08
N LEU A 258 -20.27 -3.90 -4.28
CA LEU A 258 -19.28 -2.84 -4.46
C LEU A 258 -18.01 -3.08 -3.63
N GLY A 259 -17.91 -4.20 -2.92
CA GLY A 259 -16.80 -4.48 -2.03
C GLY A 259 -16.87 -3.68 -0.73
N LEU A 260 -18.04 -3.23 -0.31
CA LEU A 260 -18.22 -2.57 0.98
C LEU A 260 -18.41 -3.62 2.09
N ASP A 261 -17.78 -3.38 3.24
CA ASP A 261 -17.93 -4.21 4.43
C ASP A 261 -18.87 -3.59 5.48
N ASP A 262 -19.02 -4.27 6.62
CA ASP A 262 -19.88 -3.82 7.71
C ASP A 262 -19.51 -2.39 8.20
N VAL A 263 -18.22 -2.00 8.19
CA VAL A 263 -17.78 -0.69 8.65
C VAL A 263 -18.14 0.39 7.64
N ASP A 264 -17.91 0.14 6.34
CA ASP A 264 -18.33 1.05 5.27
C ASP A 264 -19.84 1.30 5.31
N ILE A 265 -20.61 0.22 5.44
CA ILE A 265 -22.08 0.33 5.53
C ILE A 265 -22.49 1.11 6.78
N LYS A 266 -21.85 0.85 7.92
CA LYS A 266 -22.09 1.58 9.16
C LYS A 266 -21.70 3.06 9.02
N TYR A 267 -20.58 3.35 8.33
CA TYR A 267 -20.15 4.71 8.01
C TYR A 267 -21.25 5.45 7.23
N LEU A 268 -21.63 4.90 6.09
CA LEU A 268 -22.64 5.51 5.21
C LEU A 268 -23.98 5.69 5.91
N LYS A 269 -24.45 4.67 6.62
CA LYS A 269 -25.70 4.76 7.42
C LYS A 269 -25.62 5.85 8.48
N THR A 270 -24.50 5.94 9.19
CA THR A 270 -24.33 6.97 10.22
C THR A 270 -24.40 8.38 9.63
N VAL A 271 -23.73 8.62 8.50
CA VAL A 271 -23.81 9.92 7.81
C VAL A 271 -25.24 10.21 7.36
N ILE A 272 -25.92 9.21 6.78
CA ILE A 272 -27.26 9.41 6.19
C ILE A 272 -28.33 9.53 7.26
N GLU A 273 -28.43 8.53 8.16
CA GLU A 273 -29.55 8.44 9.10
C GLU A 273 -29.37 9.38 10.31
N ARG A 274 -28.16 9.39 10.90
CA ARG A 274 -27.90 10.16 12.11
C ARG A 274 -27.59 11.64 11.81
N PHE A 275 -26.89 11.92 10.72
CA PHE A 275 -26.47 13.28 10.35
C PHE A 275 -27.22 13.81 9.11
N LYS A 276 -28.31 13.19 8.70
CA LYS A 276 -29.19 13.63 7.59
C LYS A 276 -28.42 13.91 6.29
N GLY A 277 -27.47 13.04 5.96
CA GLY A 277 -26.63 13.15 4.78
C GLY A 277 -25.39 14.06 4.95
N GLY A 278 -25.20 14.65 6.12
CA GLY A 278 -24.07 15.54 6.42
C GLY A 278 -24.38 17.04 6.20
N PRO A 279 -23.36 17.92 6.29
CA PRO A 279 -21.95 17.63 6.56
C PRO A 279 -21.67 17.22 8.03
N VAL A 280 -20.74 16.30 8.24
CA VAL A 280 -20.31 15.82 9.56
C VAL A 280 -18.78 15.77 9.66
N GLY A 281 -18.24 16.23 10.80
CA GLY A 281 -16.80 16.17 11.08
C GLY A 281 -16.32 14.74 11.30
N LEU A 282 -15.05 14.46 10.96
CA LEU A 282 -14.48 13.11 11.06
C LEU A 282 -14.46 12.60 12.51
N ASP A 283 -14.08 13.45 13.47
CA ASP A 283 -14.05 13.10 14.91
C ASP A 283 -15.41 12.67 15.44
N THR A 284 -16.46 13.42 15.05
CA THR A 284 -17.83 13.12 15.41
C THR A 284 -18.30 11.80 14.80
N LEU A 285 -17.92 11.57 13.56
CA LEU A 285 -18.26 10.33 12.84
C LEU A 285 -17.51 9.13 13.42
N ALA A 286 -16.22 9.24 13.70
CA ALA A 286 -15.40 8.21 14.32
C ALA A 286 -15.98 7.79 15.67
N SER A 287 -16.30 8.78 16.52
CA SER A 287 -16.96 8.53 17.81
C SER A 287 -18.34 7.85 17.65
N ALA A 288 -19.12 8.24 16.64
CA ALA A 288 -20.45 7.69 16.40
C ALA A 288 -20.43 6.24 15.89
N ILE A 289 -19.36 5.88 15.14
CA ILE A 289 -19.14 4.55 14.59
C ILE A 289 -18.41 3.65 15.60
N GLY A 290 -17.60 4.23 16.50
CA GLY A 290 -16.72 3.49 17.42
C GLY A 290 -15.47 2.99 16.72
N GLU A 291 -14.92 3.77 15.79
CA GLU A 291 -13.66 3.52 15.07
C GLU A 291 -12.65 4.63 15.36
N GLU A 292 -11.37 4.33 15.14
CA GLU A 292 -10.30 5.33 15.22
C GLU A 292 -10.35 6.28 14.02
N ILE A 293 -10.03 7.56 14.24
CA ILE A 293 -10.04 8.61 13.21
C ILE A 293 -9.13 8.24 12.04
N ASP A 294 -7.87 7.85 12.35
CA ASP A 294 -6.88 7.47 11.33
C ASP A 294 -7.34 6.26 10.50
N ASN A 295 -8.05 5.31 11.14
CA ASN A 295 -8.59 4.14 10.45
C ASN A 295 -9.67 4.54 9.44
N LEU A 296 -10.58 5.44 9.83
CA LEU A 296 -11.58 5.95 8.90
C LEU A 296 -10.94 6.73 7.75
N GLU A 297 -9.99 7.60 8.04
CA GLU A 297 -9.35 8.47 7.04
C GLU A 297 -8.45 7.71 6.06
N ASP A 298 -7.68 6.73 6.54
CA ASP A 298 -6.65 6.06 5.74
C ASP A 298 -7.14 4.78 5.08
N VAL A 299 -8.18 4.12 5.63
CA VAL A 299 -8.63 2.80 5.17
C VAL A 299 -9.97 2.87 4.45
N TYR A 300 -10.97 3.53 5.03
CA TYR A 300 -12.34 3.49 4.53
C TYR A 300 -12.67 4.64 3.59
N GLU A 301 -12.40 5.87 3.97
CA GLU A 301 -12.76 7.05 3.16
C GLU A 301 -12.13 7.07 1.77
N PRO A 302 -10.86 6.65 1.55
CA PRO A 302 -10.28 6.71 0.21
C PRO A 302 -11.08 5.94 -0.83
N TYR A 303 -11.59 4.76 -0.47
CA TYR A 303 -12.41 3.98 -1.37
C TYR A 303 -13.82 4.56 -1.54
N LEU A 304 -14.45 4.98 -0.45
CA LEU A 304 -15.78 5.62 -0.51
C LEU A 304 -15.79 6.89 -1.35
N LEU A 305 -14.71 7.69 -1.26
CA LEU A 305 -14.48 8.87 -2.12
C LEU A 305 -14.28 8.46 -3.58
N GLN A 306 -13.42 7.46 -3.83
CA GLN A 306 -13.10 6.98 -5.17
C GLN A 306 -14.35 6.50 -5.92
N ILE A 307 -15.22 5.75 -5.25
CA ILE A 307 -16.45 5.27 -5.86
C ILE A 307 -17.60 6.29 -5.79
N GLY A 308 -17.34 7.48 -5.25
CA GLY A 308 -18.31 8.58 -5.17
C GLY A 308 -19.49 8.32 -4.24
N MET A 309 -19.26 7.63 -3.12
CA MET A 309 -20.28 7.43 -2.07
C MET A 309 -20.33 8.62 -1.11
N ILE A 310 -19.22 9.27 -0.91
CA ILE A 310 -19.09 10.46 -0.06
C ILE A 310 -18.31 11.56 -0.76
N ASP A 311 -18.52 12.79 -0.33
CA ASP A 311 -17.72 13.96 -0.70
C ASP A 311 -17.09 14.60 0.55
N ARG A 312 -15.86 15.14 0.40
CA ARG A 312 -15.22 15.96 1.42
C ARG A 312 -15.48 17.44 1.13
N THR A 313 -16.06 18.12 2.09
CA THR A 313 -16.30 19.58 2.05
C THR A 313 -15.53 20.27 3.20
N PRO A 314 -15.33 21.59 3.15
CA PRO A 314 -14.73 22.33 4.28
C PRO A 314 -15.49 22.17 5.60
N ARG A 315 -16.79 21.83 5.54
CA ARG A 315 -17.65 21.62 6.72
C ARG A 315 -17.66 20.18 7.22
N GLY A 316 -17.09 19.24 6.46
CA GLY A 316 -17.07 17.81 6.79
C GLY A 316 -17.48 16.90 5.63
N ARG A 317 -17.83 15.67 5.97
CA ARG A 317 -18.19 14.59 5.03
C ARG A 317 -19.67 14.64 4.72
N VAL A 318 -20.01 14.43 3.46
CA VAL A 318 -21.38 14.44 2.94
C VAL A 318 -21.61 13.15 2.15
N ALA A 319 -22.72 12.47 2.39
CA ALA A 319 -23.13 11.32 1.59
C ALA A 319 -23.73 11.80 0.26
N THR A 320 -23.34 11.14 -0.82
CA THR A 320 -23.87 11.45 -2.16
C THR A 320 -25.20 10.72 -2.44
N GLU A 321 -25.92 11.14 -3.47
CA GLU A 321 -27.11 10.45 -3.95
C GLU A 321 -26.86 8.95 -4.22
N LYS A 322 -25.63 8.61 -4.69
CA LYS A 322 -25.20 7.23 -4.93
C LYS A 322 -25.21 6.39 -3.66
N ALA A 323 -24.79 6.96 -2.53
CA ALA A 323 -24.80 6.27 -1.23
C ALA A 323 -26.25 6.00 -0.77
N PHE A 324 -27.14 6.96 -0.92
CA PHE A 324 -28.56 6.78 -0.60
C PHE A 324 -29.19 5.66 -1.45
N LYS A 325 -28.96 5.69 -2.78
CA LYS A 325 -29.45 4.64 -3.69
C LYS A 325 -28.92 3.26 -3.32
N HIS A 326 -27.63 3.16 -3.00
CA HIS A 326 -27.00 1.89 -2.62
C HIS A 326 -27.60 1.29 -1.36
N LEU A 327 -27.86 2.14 -0.35
CA LEU A 327 -28.51 1.72 0.89
C LEU A 327 -30.03 1.60 0.79
N ARG A 328 -30.62 1.90 -0.38
CA ARG A 328 -32.06 1.91 -0.62
C ARG A 328 -32.83 2.85 0.33
N ILE A 329 -32.23 4.02 0.60
CA ILE A 329 -32.80 5.09 1.41
C ILE A 329 -33.19 6.23 0.48
N ASP A 330 -34.36 6.82 0.68
CA ASP A 330 -34.84 7.94 -0.14
C ASP A 330 -33.95 9.16 0.00
N TYR A 331 -33.45 9.64 -1.13
CA TYR A 331 -32.69 10.87 -1.20
C TYR A 331 -33.62 12.08 -1.22
N GLN A 332 -33.72 12.78 -0.08
CA GLN A 332 -34.43 14.05 -0.02
C GLN A 332 -33.49 15.17 -0.45
N THR A 333 -33.69 15.71 -1.64
CA THR A 333 -33.01 16.93 -2.07
C THR A 333 -33.36 18.03 -1.08
N LYS A 334 -32.39 18.52 -0.30
CA LYS A 334 -32.61 19.72 0.53
C LYS A 334 -32.81 20.89 -0.45
N LEU A 335 -34.06 21.30 -0.63
CA LEU A 335 -34.35 22.61 -1.19
C LEU A 335 -33.84 23.64 -0.19
N PHE A 336 -32.78 24.36 -0.59
CA PHE A 336 -32.24 25.51 0.15
C PHE A 336 -33.19 26.68 0.08
#